data_a6fca0033dbfeb3c8e23e6d8125240d0
#
_entry.id   a6fca0033dbfeb3c8e23e6d8125240d0
#
_cell.length_a   1.000
_cell.length_b   1.000
_cell.length_c   1.000
_cell.angle_alpha   90.00
_cell.angle_beta   90.00
_cell.angle_gamma   90.00
#
_symmetry.space_group_name_H-M   'P 1'
#
loop_
_entity.id
_entity.type
_entity.pdbx_description
1 polymer ?
#
loop_
_entity_poly.entity_id
_entity_poly.type
_entity_poly.pdbx_seq_one_letter_code
_entity_poly.pdbx_strand_id
1 'polypeptide(L)'
;MTKLADITHKIRSKNAGPFWITIDIFCADKAEFERTRVAADSGRVAQALGISLSDLKRYDLPDIRVVKFSFPRPIIQGTRLDRDMHGASFANLIAELDVTP
;
A
#
# COMPACT_ATOMS: atom_id res chain seq x y z
N MET A 1 4.86 17.20 9.77
CA MET A 1 4.07 16.12 9.14
C MET A 1 4.93 14.87 9.06
N THR A 2 4.38 13.74 9.48
CA THR A 2 5.06 12.45 9.39
C THR A 2 4.46 11.65 8.24
N LYS A 3 5.29 11.19 7.33
CA LYS A 3 4.86 10.36 6.21
C LYS A 3 5.04 8.88 6.55
N LEU A 4 4.25 8.03 5.93
CA LEU A 4 4.38 6.58 6.14
C LEU A 4 5.80 6.09 5.81
N ALA A 5 6.42 6.66 4.78
CA ALA A 5 7.80 6.34 4.41
C ALA A 5 8.80 6.59 5.54
N ASP A 6 8.49 7.52 6.44
CA ASP A 6 9.39 7.89 7.55
C ASP A 6 9.42 6.84 8.66
N ILE A 7 8.38 6.02 8.76
CA ILE A 7 8.25 5.03 9.84
C ILE A 7 8.37 3.58 9.37
N THR A 8 8.58 3.38 8.08
CA THR A 8 8.71 2.04 7.48
C THR A 8 10.09 1.86 6.88
N HIS A 9 10.47 0.60 6.61
CA HIS A 9 11.73 0.30 5.96
C HIS A 9 11.64 0.47 4.44
N LYS A 10 10.60 -0.08 3.82
CA LYS A 10 10.45 -0.08 2.36
C LYS A 10 8.99 -0.28 1.98
N ILE A 11 8.55 0.37 0.92
CA ILE A 11 7.21 0.20 0.37
C ILE A 11 7.35 -0.15 -1.12
N ARG A 12 6.69 -1.23 -1.54
CA ARG A 12 6.68 -1.67 -2.93
C ARG A 12 5.26 -1.94 -3.38
N SER A 13 4.98 -1.63 -4.63
CA SER A 13 3.72 -2.03 -5.27
C SER A 13 4.01 -2.73 -6.58
N LYS A 14 3.14 -3.66 -6.94
CA LYS A 14 3.27 -4.42 -8.19
C LYS A 14 1.91 -4.96 -8.62
N ASN A 15 1.83 -5.36 -9.89
CA ASN A 15 0.67 -6.08 -10.40
C ASN A 15 0.61 -7.49 -9.80
N ALA A 16 -0.61 -7.91 -9.46
CA ALA A 16 -0.92 -9.29 -9.14
C ALA A 16 -1.90 -9.78 -10.22
N GLY A 17 -1.36 -10.07 -11.40
CA GLY A 17 -2.16 -10.26 -12.60
C GLY A 17 -2.60 -8.92 -13.21
N PRO A 18 -3.36 -8.92 -14.32
CA PRO A 18 -3.71 -7.69 -15.03
C PRO A 18 -4.77 -6.83 -14.34
N PHE A 19 -5.49 -7.38 -13.33
CA PHE A 19 -6.65 -6.74 -12.72
C PHE A 19 -6.44 -6.32 -11.27
N TRP A 20 -5.32 -6.71 -10.65
CA TRP A 20 -5.05 -6.47 -9.24
C TRP A 20 -3.71 -5.81 -9.01
N ILE A 21 -3.64 -5.03 -7.92
CA ILE A 21 -2.40 -4.44 -7.41
C ILE A 21 -2.19 -4.94 -6.00
N THR A 22 -0.92 -5.23 -5.65
CA THR A 22 -0.53 -5.46 -4.26
C THR A 22 0.45 -4.39 -3.83
N ILE A 23 0.32 -3.93 -2.58
CA ILE A 23 1.26 -3.02 -1.95
C ILE A 23 1.80 -3.73 -0.71
N ASP A 24 3.12 -3.89 -0.65
CA ASP A 24 3.79 -4.50 0.49
C ASP A 24 4.57 -3.43 1.24
N ILE A 25 4.27 -3.26 2.52
CA ILE A 25 4.97 -2.34 3.40
C ILE A 25 5.88 -3.17 4.30
N PHE A 26 7.18 -3.09 4.06
CA PHE A 26 8.22 -3.85 4.78
C PHE A 26 8.68 -3.07 5.99
N CYS A 27 8.76 -3.74 7.13
CA CYS A 27 9.22 -3.16 8.39
C CYS A 27 10.51 -3.83 8.84
N ALA A 28 11.43 -3.05 9.42
CA ALA A 28 12.75 -3.53 9.79
C ALA A 28 12.71 -4.41 11.04
N ASP A 29 11.80 -4.12 11.98
CA ASP A 29 11.67 -4.84 13.22
C ASP A 29 10.23 -4.88 13.70
N LYS A 30 9.99 -5.53 14.83
CA LYS A 30 8.66 -5.69 15.39
C LYS A 30 8.03 -4.36 15.82
N ALA A 31 8.81 -3.46 16.38
CA ALA A 31 8.33 -2.15 16.83
C ALA A 31 7.85 -1.32 15.63
N GLU A 32 8.61 -1.33 14.55
CA GLU A 32 8.26 -0.67 13.31
C GLU A 32 6.99 -1.28 12.70
N PHE A 33 6.90 -2.62 12.72
CA PHE A 33 5.72 -3.32 12.23
C PHE A 33 4.45 -2.91 12.99
N GLU A 34 4.50 -2.88 14.32
CA GLU A 34 3.35 -2.51 15.14
C GLU A 34 2.94 -1.06 14.89
N ARG A 35 3.90 -0.15 14.74
CA ARG A 35 3.64 1.25 14.46
C ARG A 35 2.99 1.42 13.09
N THR A 36 3.52 0.73 12.09
CA THR A 36 3.00 0.76 10.73
C THR A 36 1.60 0.17 10.64
N ARG A 37 1.36 -0.93 11.35
CA ARG A 37 0.08 -1.62 11.36
C ARG A 37 -1.05 -0.69 11.82
N VAL A 38 -0.77 0.14 12.80
CA VAL A 38 -1.74 1.11 13.33
C VAL A 38 -1.84 2.35 12.43
N ALA A 39 -0.70 2.88 11.99
CA ALA A 39 -0.63 4.12 11.21
C ALA A 39 -1.22 3.97 9.82
N ALA A 40 -0.97 2.84 9.16
CA ALA A 40 -1.51 2.53 7.84
C ALA A 40 -2.90 1.94 7.96
N ASP A 41 -3.81 2.70 8.55
CA ASP A 41 -5.21 2.33 8.70
C ASP A 41 -5.86 2.12 7.34
N SER A 42 -6.68 1.08 7.22
CA SER A 42 -7.32 0.71 5.95
C SER A 42 -8.14 1.84 5.34
N GLY A 43 -8.85 2.60 6.18
CA GLY A 43 -9.63 3.75 5.71
C GLY A 43 -8.76 4.85 5.10
N ARG A 44 -7.64 5.17 5.74
CA ARG A 44 -6.68 6.16 5.21
C ARG A 44 -6.05 5.68 3.92
N VAL A 45 -5.70 4.41 3.84
CA VAL A 45 -5.09 3.82 2.64
C VAL A 45 -6.08 3.84 1.48
N ALA A 46 -7.31 3.42 1.70
CA ALA A 46 -8.34 3.43 0.66
C ALA A 46 -8.59 4.85 0.15
N GLN A 47 -8.65 5.83 1.04
CA GLN A 47 -8.82 7.23 0.66
C GLN A 47 -7.65 7.74 -0.18
N ALA A 48 -6.42 7.43 0.22
CA ALA A 48 -5.22 7.84 -0.52
C ALA A 48 -5.18 7.21 -1.92
N LEU A 49 -5.65 5.98 -2.05
CA LEU A 49 -5.69 5.27 -3.33
C LEU A 49 -6.90 5.66 -4.19
N GLY A 50 -7.87 6.36 -3.62
CA GLY A 50 -9.09 6.74 -4.34
C GLY A 50 -10.01 5.57 -4.64
N ILE A 51 -10.02 4.56 -3.76
CA ILE A 51 -10.85 3.36 -3.92
C ILE A 51 -11.82 3.22 -2.75
N SER A 52 -12.84 2.37 -2.96
CA SER A 52 -13.78 2.02 -1.90
C SER A 52 -13.10 1.15 -0.85
N LEU A 53 -13.39 1.37 0.42
CA LEU A 53 -12.86 0.54 1.51
C LEU A 53 -13.22 -0.94 1.32
N SER A 54 -14.40 -1.22 0.75
CA SER A 54 -14.85 -2.59 0.50
C SER A 54 -14.01 -3.31 -0.55
N ASP A 55 -13.30 -2.58 -1.41
CA ASP A 55 -12.41 -3.16 -2.43
C ASP A 55 -11.00 -3.42 -1.92
N LEU A 56 -10.66 -2.87 -0.75
CA LEU A 56 -9.33 -3.01 -0.19
C LEU A 56 -9.26 -4.25 0.72
N LYS A 57 -8.31 -5.14 0.43
CA LYS A 57 -8.00 -6.29 1.27
C LYS A 57 -6.71 -6.02 2.01
N ARG A 58 -6.68 -6.36 3.28
CA ARG A 58 -5.53 -6.12 4.15
C ARG A 58 -5.06 -7.42 4.78
N TYR A 59 -3.75 -7.61 4.82
CA TYR A 59 -3.11 -8.75 5.46
C TYR A 59 -1.97 -8.25 6.33
N ASP A 60 -2.04 -8.51 7.63
CA ASP A 60 -0.96 -8.22 8.56
C ASP A 60 -0.15 -9.51 8.73
N LEU A 61 1.13 -9.49 8.34
CA LEU A 61 2.00 -10.66 8.31
C LEU A 61 3.15 -10.48 9.31
N PRO A 62 2.91 -10.73 10.61
CA PRO A 62 3.90 -10.44 11.64
C PRO A 62 5.19 -11.26 11.51
N ASP A 63 5.10 -12.48 11.00
CA ASP A 63 6.26 -13.37 10.88
C ASP A 63 7.33 -12.80 9.95
N ILE A 64 6.92 -12.06 8.93
CA ILE A 64 7.84 -11.42 7.98
C ILE A 64 7.80 -9.91 8.07
N ARG A 65 7.08 -9.36 9.04
CA ARG A 65 6.98 -7.93 9.33
C ARG A 65 6.54 -7.12 8.12
N VAL A 66 5.47 -7.59 7.47
CA VAL A 66 4.89 -6.94 6.30
C VAL A 66 3.43 -6.63 6.55
N VAL A 67 3.01 -5.42 6.20
CA VAL A 67 1.59 -5.05 6.07
C VAL A 67 1.30 -5.02 4.58
N LYS A 68 0.37 -5.87 4.13
CA LYS A 68 0.06 -6.06 2.72
C LYS A 68 -1.35 -5.58 2.41
N PHE A 69 -1.48 -4.84 1.32
CA PHE A 69 -2.77 -4.44 0.79
C PHE A 69 -2.94 -4.98 -0.63
N SER A 70 -4.17 -5.36 -0.97
CA SER A 70 -4.52 -5.82 -2.31
C SER A 70 -5.83 -5.15 -2.73
N PHE A 71 -5.90 -4.69 -3.97
CA PHE A 71 -7.09 -4.03 -4.48
C PHE A 71 -7.16 -4.17 -6.00
N PRO A 72 -8.39 -4.06 -6.59
CA PRO A 72 -8.53 -4.11 -8.04
C PRO A 72 -7.87 -2.89 -8.68
N ARG A 73 -7.20 -3.09 -9.80
CA ARG A 73 -6.63 -1.97 -10.56
C ARG A 73 -7.75 -1.07 -11.06
N PRO A 74 -7.63 0.26 -10.87
CA PRO A 74 -8.60 1.19 -11.44
C PRO A 74 -8.60 1.18 -12.98
N ILE A 75 -7.45 0.83 -13.59
CA ILE A 75 -7.28 0.73 -15.04
C ILE A 75 -6.61 -0.60 -15.34
N ILE A 76 -7.15 -1.36 -16.30
CA ILE A 76 -6.62 -2.67 -16.70
C ILE A 76 -5.20 -2.52 -17.21
N GLN A 77 -4.29 -3.37 -16.72
CA GLN A 77 -2.88 -3.36 -17.09
C GLN A 77 -2.70 -3.45 -18.61
N GLY A 78 -1.85 -2.57 -19.16
CA GLY A 78 -1.46 -2.63 -20.55
C GLY A 78 -2.46 -2.01 -21.53
N THR A 79 -3.61 -1.49 -21.06
CA THR A 79 -4.50 -0.73 -21.93
C THR A 79 -3.88 0.64 -22.21
N ARG A 80 -4.33 1.31 -23.27
CA ARG A 80 -3.78 2.62 -23.60
C ARG A 80 -4.09 3.70 -22.55
N LEU A 81 -5.06 3.43 -21.63
CA LEU A 81 -5.36 4.34 -20.52
C LEU A 81 -4.47 4.08 -19.30
N ASP A 82 -3.72 2.98 -19.31
CA ASP A 82 -2.85 2.60 -18.20
C ASP A 82 -1.52 3.34 -18.30
N ARG A 83 -1.30 4.30 -17.41
CA ARG A 83 -0.05 5.07 -17.31
C ARG A 83 0.97 4.41 -16.42
N ASP A 84 0.60 3.33 -15.74
CA ASP A 84 1.47 2.60 -14.82
C ASP A 84 1.29 1.11 -15.03
N MET A 85 1.86 0.63 -16.14
CA MET A 85 1.73 -0.76 -16.56
C MET A 85 2.21 -1.75 -15.50
N HIS A 86 3.19 -1.37 -14.70
CA HIS A 86 3.80 -2.25 -13.69
C HIS A 86 3.18 -2.07 -12.30
N GLY A 87 2.31 -1.10 -12.12
CA GLY A 87 1.68 -0.82 -10.83
C GLY A 87 2.63 -0.23 -9.78
N ALA A 88 3.81 0.24 -10.20
CA ALA A 88 4.86 0.68 -9.27
C ALA A 88 4.58 2.04 -8.62
N SER A 89 3.81 2.91 -9.27
CA SER A 89 3.57 4.27 -8.77
C SER A 89 2.65 4.29 -7.53
N PHE A 90 1.89 3.23 -7.28
CA PHE A 90 1.01 3.14 -6.11
C PHE A 90 1.81 3.15 -4.80
N ALA A 91 3.03 2.61 -4.81
CA ALA A 91 3.91 2.66 -3.64
C ALA A 91 4.21 4.12 -3.25
N ASN A 92 4.38 5.00 -4.22
CA ASN A 92 4.67 6.41 -3.96
C ASN A 92 3.50 7.13 -3.30
N LEU A 93 2.27 6.81 -3.71
CA LEU A 93 1.08 7.38 -3.08
C LEU A 93 1.00 7.00 -1.60
N ILE A 94 1.29 5.75 -1.29
CA ILE A 94 1.22 5.25 0.09
C ILE A 94 2.40 5.76 0.91
N ALA A 95 3.59 5.89 0.30
CA ALA A 95 4.76 6.43 0.98
C ALA A 95 4.53 7.87 1.48
N GLU A 96 3.74 8.65 0.73
CA GLU A 96 3.42 10.04 1.06
C GLU A 96 2.25 10.17 2.06
N LEU A 97 1.63 9.08 2.46
CA LEU A 97 0.48 9.10 3.37
C LEU A 97 0.86 9.79 4.67
N ASP A 98 0.07 10.80 5.06
CA ASP A 98 0.27 11.51 6.32
C ASP A 98 -0.21 10.64 7.48
N VAL A 99 0.71 10.25 8.34
CA VAL A 99 0.44 9.42 9.51
C VAL A 99 0.71 10.16 10.81
N THR A 100 0.72 11.47 10.77
CA THR A 100 0.87 12.30 11.95
C THR A 100 -0.26 11.99 12.94
N PRO A 101 0.07 11.69 14.22
CA PRO A 101 -0.95 11.38 15.23
C PRO A 101 -1.92 12.54 15.49
#